data_8138d2ac592905d00295a319413db6e3
#
_entry.id   8138d2ac592905d00295a319413db6e3
#
_cell.length_a   1.000
_cell.length_b   1.000
_cell.length_c   1.000
_cell.angle_alpha   90.00
_cell.angle_beta   90.00
_cell.angle_gamma   90.00
#
_symmetry.space_group_name_H-M   'P 1'
#
loop_
_entity.id
_entity.type
_entity.pdbx_description
1 polymer ?
#
loop_
_entity_poly.entity_id
_entity_poly.type
_entity_poly.pdbx_seq_one_letter_code
_entity_poly.pdbx_strand_id
1 'polypeptide(L)'
;MKISVIIPSLNPDDKLVSVVDSLVKKGFEDIIIVNDGSDSAHLWPFEKVGSYSQCTILTHEVNKGKGRGLKTAFEYCLKNRQGYDGVVTVDGDNQHRADDIYNCCEAMVKNDKVVLGVRRFDGEDVPFKSRFGNNMTSMVFKVMCGLNISDTQTGLRAIPYRYLDTFCNIEGERFEYETTMLLEFKKSDIQFMEVPIETVYIEDNASTHFNPVKDSIKIYKVIFKYSFSPTVVKYILSSLASWVICLLYTSPSP
;
A
#
# COMPACT_ATOMS: atom_id res chain seq x y z
N MET A 1 16.36 8.57 13.41
CA MET A 1 16.00 7.94 12.14
C MET A 1 15.65 9.02 11.12
N LYS A 2 16.11 8.86 9.88
CA LYS A 2 15.83 9.80 8.78
C LYS A 2 14.77 9.19 7.87
N ILE A 3 13.54 9.63 7.98
CA ILE A 3 12.37 9.07 7.26
C ILE A 3 11.62 10.19 6.54
N SER A 4 11.26 9.96 5.28
CA SER A 4 10.31 10.80 4.57
C SER A 4 8.89 10.23 4.73
N VAL A 5 7.96 11.03 5.22
CA VAL A 5 6.52 10.67 5.22
C VAL A 5 5.93 11.06 3.88
N ILE A 6 5.26 10.13 3.21
CA ILE A 6 4.67 10.33 1.89
C ILE A 6 3.15 10.31 1.98
N ILE A 7 2.50 11.37 1.51
CA ILE A 7 1.05 11.55 1.56
C ILE A 7 0.53 11.86 0.14
N PRO A 8 0.07 10.85 -0.63
CA PRO A 8 -0.63 11.12 -1.89
C PRO A 8 -2.03 11.68 -1.60
N SER A 9 -2.41 12.75 -2.26
CA SER A 9 -3.67 13.46 -2.01
C SER A 9 -4.33 13.92 -3.30
N LEU A 10 -5.65 13.73 -3.37
CA LEU A 10 -6.51 14.23 -4.43
C LEU A 10 -7.72 14.90 -3.78
N ASN A 11 -7.95 16.17 -4.07
CA ASN A 11 -9.05 16.96 -3.52
C ASN A 11 -9.17 16.83 -1.99
N PRO A 12 -8.09 17.11 -1.23
CA PRO A 12 -8.11 17.00 0.22
C PRO A 12 -8.98 18.07 0.86
N ASP A 13 -9.41 17.79 2.09
CA ASP A 13 -10.06 18.71 3.01
C ASP A 13 -9.14 19.06 4.19
N ASP A 14 -9.70 19.53 5.29
CA ASP A 14 -8.99 19.87 6.53
C ASP A 14 -8.30 18.65 7.20
N LYS A 15 -8.66 17.44 6.83
CA LYS A 15 -8.02 16.22 7.35
C LYS A 15 -6.54 16.16 6.96
N LEU A 16 -6.18 16.57 5.73
CA LEU A 16 -4.79 16.64 5.31
C LEU A 16 -3.98 17.56 6.24
N VAL A 17 -4.55 18.71 6.59
CA VAL A 17 -3.89 19.64 7.52
C VAL A 17 -3.71 19.00 8.90
N SER A 18 -4.75 18.31 9.40
CA SER A 18 -4.72 17.62 10.70
C SER A 18 -3.66 16.52 10.74
N VAL A 19 -3.51 15.75 9.64
CA VAL A 19 -2.46 14.73 9.49
C VAL A 19 -1.09 15.38 9.60
N VAL A 20 -0.82 16.42 8.81
CA VAL A 20 0.47 17.11 8.80
C VAL A 20 0.78 17.73 10.16
N ASP A 21 -0.19 18.37 10.81
CA ASP A 21 -0.03 18.94 12.15
C ASP A 21 0.38 17.87 13.17
N SER A 22 -0.24 16.70 13.11
CA SER A 22 0.05 15.58 14.03
C SER A 22 1.46 15.01 13.78
N LEU A 23 1.87 14.91 12.53
CA LEU A 23 3.21 14.44 12.14
C LEU A 23 4.31 15.41 12.56
N VAL A 24 4.11 16.72 12.33
CA VAL A 24 5.05 17.77 12.77
C VAL A 24 5.17 17.78 14.30
N LYS A 25 4.05 17.71 15.03
CA LYS A 25 4.05 17.60 16.50
C LYS A 25 4.75 16.33 17.00
N LYS A 26 4.67 15.23 16.25
CA LYS A 26 5.38 13.98 16.57
C LYS A 26 6.88 14.06 16.33
N GLY A 27 7.35 15.06 15.58
CA GLY A 27 8.76 15.30 15.28
C GLY A 27 9.24 14.74 13.94
N PHE A 28 8.33 14.50 12.99
CA PHE A 28 8.73 14.21 11.61
C PHE A 28 9.25 15.48 10.92
N GLU A 29 10.43 15.40 10.34
CA GLU A 29 11.16 16.54 9.76
C GLU A 29 11.09 16.60 8.23
N ASP A 30 10.60 15.55 7.57
CA ASP A 30 10.49 15.48 6.11
C ASP A 30 9.16 14.84 5.70
N ILE A 31 8.27 15.66 5.15
CA ILE A 31 6.91 15.28 4.75
C ILE A 31 6.74 15.64 3.27
N ILE A 32 6.54 14.64 2.42
CA ILE A 32 6.36 14.81 0.99
C ILE A 32 4.88 14.58 0.66
N ILE A 33 4.23 15.62 0.19
CA ILE A 33 2.80 15.58 -0.16
C ILE A 33 2.70 15.63 -1.68
N VAL A 34 1.97 14.68 -2.28
CA VAL A 34 1.76 14.67 -3.73
C VAL A 34 0.33 15.11 -4.03
N ASN A 35 0.18 16.30 -4.58
CA ASN A 35 -1.08 16.77 -5.14
C ASN A 35 -1.30 16.08 -6.50
N ASP A 36 -2.20 15.12 -6.57
CA ASP A 36 -2.47 14.34 -7.77
C ASP A 36 -3.51 15.02 -8.68
N GLY A 37 -3.30 16.30 -9.00
CA GLY A 37 -4.16 17.04 -9.92
C GLY A 37 -5.50 17.44 -9.30
N SER A 38 -5.49 17.95 -8.09
CA SER A 38 -6.67 18.47 -7.40
C SER A 38 -7.24 19.71 -8.12
N ASP A 39 -8.56 19.86 -8.06
CA ASP A 39 -9.24 21.03 -8.59
C ASP A 39 -8.99 22.30 -7.73
N SER A 40 -9.35 23.45 -8.28
CA SER A 40 -9.07 24.75 -7.65
C SER A 40 -9.75 24.95 -6.29
N ALA A 41 -10.88 24.30 -6.03
CA ALA A 41 -11.57 24.41 -4.75
C ALA A 41 -10.84 23.68 -3.61
N HIS A 42 -9.95 22.75 -3.94
CA HIS A 42 -9.23 21.91 -2.99
C HIS A 42 -7.72 22.21 -2.92
N LEU A 43 -7.27 23.38 -3.38
CA LEU A 43 -5.85 23.78 -3.31
C LEU A 43 -5.45 24.35 -1.94
N TRP A 44 -6.39 24.94 -1.21
CA TRP A 44 -6.13 25.61 0.07
C TRP A 44 -5.45 24.72 1.12
N PRO A 45 -5.72 23.38 1.24
CA PRO A 45 -5.00 22.57 2.21
C PRO A 45 -3.51 22.47 1.85
N PHE A 46 -3.18 22.35 0.54
CA PHE A 46 -1.78 22.32 0.12
C PHE A 46 -1.06 23.64 0.40
N GLU A 47 -1.71 24.77 0.17
CA GLU A 47 -1.15 26.10 0.51
C GLU A 47 -0.86 26.20 2.00
N LYS A 48 -1.80 25.72 2.84
CA LYS A 48 -1.65 25.75 4.30
C LYS A 48 -0.51 24.86 4.76
N VAL A 49 -0.45 23.58 4.32
CA VAL A 49 0.63 22.68 4.73
C VAL A 49 1.96 23.02 4.09
N GLY A 50 1.97 23.69 2.94
CA GLY A 50 3.19 24.19 2.30
C GLY A 50 3.90 25.30 3.08
N SER A 51 3.24 25.88 4.10
CA SER A 51 3.89 26.84 5.01
C SER A 51 4.81 26.20 6.05
N TYR A 52 4.71 24.87 6.25
CA TYR A 52 5.61 24.14 7.15
C TYR A 52 6.96 23.90 6.47
N SER A 53 8.05 24.21 7.15
CA SER A 53 9.41 23.98 6.63
C SER A 53 9.73 22.49 6.39
N GLN A 54 9.00 21.59 7.05
CA GLN A 54 9.12 20.16 6.91
C GLN A 54 8.45 19.61 5.64
N CYS A 55 7.58 20.40 4.99
CA CYS A 55 6.75 19.94 3.89
C CYS A 55 7.35 20.25 2.53
N THR A 56 7.32 19.26 1.64
CA THR A 56 7.59 19.41 0.21
C THR A 56 6.34 19.00 -0.57
N ILE A 57 5.84 19.87 -1.44
CA ILE A 57 4.68 19.57 -2.26
C ILE A 57 5.12 19.30 -3.69
N LEU A 58 4.74 18.12 -4.20
CA LEU A 58 4.90 17.72 -5.60
C LEU A 58 3.53 17.77 -6.26
N THR A 59 3.42 18.33 -7.45
CA THR A 59 2.12 18.55 -8.10
C THR A 59 2.07 17.89 -9.47
N HIS A 60 1.01 17.12 -9.74
CA HIS A 60 0.64 16.66 -11.06
C HIS A 60 -0.36 17.65 -11.69
N GLU A 61 -0.24 17.89 -12.98
CA GLU A 61 -1.20 18.75 -13.72
C GLU A 61 -2.60 18.13 -13.80
N VAL A 62 -2.67 16.80 -13.80
CA VAL A 62 -3.92 16.01 -13.86
C VAL A 62 -3.83 14.80 -12.95
N ASN A 63 -4.99 14.26 -12.56
CA ASN A 63 -5.08 13.02 -11.78
C ASN A 63 -4.47 11.84 -12.54
N LYS A 64 -3.36 11.33 -12.03
CA LYS A 64 -2.64 10.15 -12.54
C LYS A 64 -2.91 8.89 -11.70
N GLY A 65 -3.42 9.05 -10.49
CA GLY A 65 -3.78 7.99 -9.56
C GLY A 65 -2.82 7.82 -8.39
N LYS A 66 -3.32 7.22 -7.31
CA LYS A 66 -2.58 7.04 -6.04
C LYS A 66 -1.22 6.36 -6.24
N GLY A 67 -1.18 5.30 -7.06
CA GLY A 67 0.07 4.59 -7.36
C GLY A 67 1.11 5.48 -8.04
N ARG A 68 0.72 6.32 -9.01
CA ARG A 68 1.63 7.30 -9.64
C ARG A 68 2.08 8.34 -8.62
N GLY A 69 1.20 8.81 -7.75
CA GLY A 69 1.57 9.72 -6.67
C GLY A 69 2.66 9.14 -5.77
N LEU A 70 2.52 7.88 -5.35
CA LEU A 70 3.52 7.18 -4.57
C LEU A 70 4.85 7.05 -5.32
N LYS A 71 4.82 6.62 -6.59
CA LYS A 71 6.04 6.51 -7.43
C LYS A 71 6.74 7.87 -7.58
N THR A 72 5.99 8.95 -7.83
CA THR A 72 6.55 10.30 -7.94
C THR A 72 7.28 10.70 -6.65
N ALA A 73 6.72 10.38 -5.48
CA ALA A 73 7.39 10.63 -4.22
C ALA A 73 8.63 9.74 -4.02
N PHE A 74 8.57 8.45 -4.40
CA PHE A 74 9.73 7.56 -4.32
C PHE A 74 10.87 8.01 -5.25
N GLU A 75 10.56 8.39 -6.50
CA GLU A 75 11.52 8.97 -7.45
C GLU A 75 12.16 10.24 -6.89
N TYR A 76 11.36 11.10 -6.24
CA TYR A 76 11.86 12.30 -5.56
C TYR A 76 12.82 11.95 -4.41
N CYS A 77 12.47 10.94 -3.58
CA CYS A 77 13.33 10.48 -2.48
C CYS A 77 14.65 9.90 -3.00
N LEU A 78 14.61 9.07 -4.04
CA LEU A 78 15.81 8.50 -4.66
C LEU A 78 16.77 9.59 -5.15
N LYS A 79 16.23 10.70 -5.67
CA LYS A 79 17.01 11.82 -6.17
C LYS A 79 17.51 12.78 -5.09
N ASN A 80 16.73 13.01 -4.03
CA ASN A 80 16.95 14.12 -3.10
C ASN A 80 17.15 13.71 -1.64
N ARG A 81 17.00 12.42 -1.29
CA ARG A 81 17.04 11.92 0.08
C ARG A 81 18.00 10.74 0.27
N GLN A 82 19.15 10.77 -0.45
CA GLN A 82 20.18 9.77 -0.27
C GLN A 82 20.66 9.74 1.20
N GLY A 83 20.82 8.53 1.75
CA GLY A 83 21.24 8.33 3.14
C GLY A 83 20.10 8.44 4.17
N TYR A 84 18.84 8.47 3.69
CA TYR A 84 17.69 8.22 4.56
C TYR A 84 17.53 6.73 4.83
N ASP A 85 16.96 6.40 5.99
CA ASP A 85 16.66 5.01 6.38
C ASP A 85 15.54 4.42 5.51
N GLY A 86 14.57 5.25 5.12
CA GLY A 86 13.46 4.84 4.28
C GLY A 86 12.35 5.88 4.20
N VAL A 87 11.18 5.42 3.80
CA VAL A 87 9.96 6.23 3.71
C VAL A 87 8.82 5.55 4.46
N VAL A 88 7.78 6.31 4.82
CA VAL A 88 6.50 5.77 5.27
C VAL A 88 5.37 6.39 4.45
N THR A 89 4.50 5.56 3.86
CA THR A 89 3.30 6.01 3.15
C THR A 89 2.15 6.15 4.14
N VAL A 90 1.38 7.22 4.03
CA VAL A 90 0.25 7.56 4.91
C VAL A 90 -0.88 8.11 4.07
N ASP A 91 -2.12 7.73 4.39
CA ASP A 91 -3.30 8.32 3.77
C ASP A 91 -3.62 9.70 4.37
N GLY A 92 -4.12 10.61 3.53
CA GLY A 92 -4.45 11.99 3.95
C GLY A 92 -5.79 12.13 4.67
N ASP A 93 -6.46 11.03 5.03
CA ASP A 93 -7.81 10.99 5.61
C ASP A 93 -7.87 11.02 7.14
N ASN A 94 -6.70 11.16 7.79
CA ASN A 94 -6.53 11.23 9.24
C ASN A 94 -6.96 9.94 10.00
N GLN A 95 -6.93 8.79 9.35
CA GLN A 95 -7.26 7.51 9.99
C GLN A 95 -6.06 6.87 10.72
N HIS A 96 -4.84 7.35 10.50
CA HIS A 96 -3.61 6.83 11.10
C HIS A 96 -3.10 7.78 12.18
N ARG A 97 -2.83 7.25 13.38
CA ARG A 97 -2.25 8.02 14.48
C ARG A 97 -0.75 8.24 14.25
N ALA A 98 -0.26 9.42 14.56
CA ALA A 98 1.17 9.74 14.40
C ALA A 98 2.08 8.81 15.23
N ASP A 99 1.61 8.31 16.37
CA ASP A 99 2.32 7.32 17.18
C ASP A 99 2.48 5.97 16.47
N ASP A 100 1.42 5.50 15.80
CA ASP A 100 1.46 4.25 15.04
C ASP A 100 2.38 4.37 13.81
N ILE A 101 2.33 5.52 13.13
CA ILE A 101 3.25 5.82 12.02
C ILE A 101 4.69 5.77 12.51
N TYR A 102 4.98 6.40 13.64
CA TYR A 102 6.31 6.41 14.24
C TYR A 102 6.77 5.00 14.63
N ASN A 103 5.91 4.20 15.27
CA ASN A 103 6.20 2.82 15.67
C ASN A 103 6.51 1.92 14.46
N CYS A 104 5.77 2.09 13.34
CA CYS A 104 6.07 1.40 12.09
C CYS A 104 7.45 1.77 11.54
N CYS A 105 7.83 3.05 11.60
CA CYS A 105 9.15 3.51 11.17
C CYS A 105 10.27 2.95 12.06
N GLU A 106 10.10 2.95 13.39
CA GLU A 106 11.07 2.35 14.31
C GLU A 106 11.24 0.85 14.05
N ALA A 107 10.13 0.12 13.86
CA ALA A 107 10.14 -1.29 13.56
C ALA A 107 10.87 -1.58 12.24
N MET A 108 10.66 -0.76 11.21
CA MET A 108 11.35 -0.85 9.92
C MET A 108 12.86 -0.68 10.08
N VAL A 109 13.30 0.39 10.75
CA VAL A 109 14.73 0.67 10.93
C VAL A 109 15.41 -0.41 11.77
N LYS A 110 14.76 -0.86 12.86
CA LYS A 110 15.29 -1.89 13.75
C LYS A 110 15.46 -3.25 13.09
N ASN A 111 14.51 -3.65 12.24
CA ASN A 111 14.49 -4.99 11.67
C ASN A 111 14.97 -5.03 10.20
N ASP A 112 15.19 -3.87 9.59
CA ASP A 112 15.57 -3.73 8.18
C ASP A 112 14.60 -4.47 7.23
N LYS A 113 13.28 -4.35 7.49
CA LYS A 113 12.20 -4.99 6.75
C LYS A 113 11.13 -3.98 6.36
N VAL A 114 10.35 -4.29 5.33
CA VAL A 114 9.11 -3.54 5.08
C VAL A 114 8.15 -3.79 6.23
N VAL A 115 7.52 -2.73 6.74
CA VAL A 115 6.53 -2.83 7.81
C VAL A 115 5.16 -2.42 7.27
N LEU A 116 4.17 -3.29 7.49
CA LEU A 116 2.76 -3.01 7.23
C LEU A 116 2.09 -2.66 8.55
N GLY A 117 1.51 -1.45 8.63
CA GLY A 117 0.65 -1.07 9.75
C GLY A 117 -0.72 -1.71 9.56
N VAL A 118 -1.04 -2.75 10.34
CA VAL A 118 -2.25 -3.55 10.12
C VAL A 118 -3.33 -3.22 11.14
N ARG A 119 -4.55 -3.01 10.65
CA ARG A 119 -5.73 -2.76 11.47
C ARG A 119 -6.17 -4.05 12.15
N ARG A 120 -6.69 -3.91 13.37
CA ARG A 120 -7.34 -5.02 14.05
C ARG A 120 -8.80 -5.09 13.61
N PHE A 121 -9.22 -6.25 13.09
CA PHE A 121 -10.58 -6.48 12.61
C PHE A 121 -11.42 -7.34 13.59
N ASP A 122 -10.91 -7.59 14.79
CA ASP A 122 -11.55 -8.37 15.86
C ASP A 122 -12.41 -7.53 16.80
N GLY A 123 -12.35 -6.19 16.71
CA GLY A 123 -13.16 -5.27 17.50
C GLY A 123 -14.65 -5.27 17.10
N GLU A 124 -15.54 -4.96 18.07
CA GLU A 124 -16.99 -4.82 17.84
C GLU A 124 -17.34 -3.63 16.94
N ASP A 125 -16.50 -2.58 16.95
CA ASP A 125 -16.71 -1.33 16.19
C ASP A 125 -16.32 -1.45 14.70
N VAL A 126 -15.80 -2.59 14.25
CA VAL A 126 -15.38 -2.76 12.86
C VAL A 126 -16.58 -3.06 11.96
N PRO A 127 -16.87 -2.24 10.94
CA PRO A 127 -17.96 -2.49 10.01
C PRO A 127 -17.85 -3.88 9.34
N PHE A 128 -18.95 -4.64 9.33
CA PHE A 128 -18.98 -6.00 8.78
C PHE A 128 -18.45 -6.07 7.33
N LYS A 129 -18.79 -5.08 6.49
CA LYS A 129 -18.32 -5.01 5.09
C LYS A 129 -16.79 -4.92 4.99
N SER A 130 -16.16 -4.11 5.85
CA SER A 130 -14.69 -3.96 5.89
C SER A 130 -14.01 -5.25 6.35
N ARG A 131 -14.53 -5.88 7.40
CA ARG A 131 -14.04 -7.18 7.92
C ARG A 131 -14.16 -8.27 6.86
N PHE A 132 -15.33 -8.40 6.23
CA PHE A 132 -15.56 -9.43 5.21
C PHE A 132 -14.69 -9.22 3.98
N GLY A 133 -14.61 -7.98 3.47
CA GLY A 133 -13.78 -7.66 2.30
C GLY A 133 -12.31 -7.94 2.53
N ASN A 134 -11.76 -7.51 3.69
CA ASN A 134 -10.37 -7.78 4.02
C ASN A 134 -10.10 -9.27 4.19
N ASN A 135 -10.94 -10.00 4.95
CA ASN A 135 -10.75 -11.43 5.17
C ASN A 135 -10.76 -12.22 3.86
N MET A 136 -11.67 -11.87 2.93
CA MET A 136 -11.72 -12.50 1.61
C MET A 136 -10.43 -12.24 0.83
N THR A 137 -9.97 -10.99 0.78
CA THR A 137 -8.75 -10.64 0.04
C THR A 137 -7.52 -11.28 0.68
N SER A 138 -7.39 -11.28 2.01
CA SER A 138 -6.30 -11.95 2.73
C SER A 138 -6.28 -13.46 2.46
N MET A 139 -7.45 -14.11 2.43
CA MET A 139 -7.56 -15.52 2.06
C MET A 139 -7.09 -15.77 0.63
N VAL A 140 -7.46 -14.91 -0.32
CA VAL A 140 -7.01 -15.00 -1.72
C VAL A 140 -5.50 -14.84 -1.81
N PHE A 141 -4.90 -13.85 -1.14
CA PHE A 141 -3.45 -13.69 -1.07
C PHE A 141 -2.74 -14.92 -0.50
N LYS A 142 -3.27 -15.48 0.59
CA LYS A 142 -2.70 -16.68 1.23
C LYS A 142 -2.75 -17.89 0.30
N VAL A 143 -3.91 -18.17 -0.31
CA VAL A 143 -4.13 -19.38 -1.13
C VAL A 143 -3.47 -19.24 -2.50
N MET A 144 -3.65 -18.11 -3.19
CA MET A 144 -3.20 -17.95 -4.56
C MET A 144 -1.75 -17.45 -4.68
N CYS A 145 -1.31 -16.61 -3.73
CA CYS A 145 0.01 -15.99 -3.79
C CYS A 145 0.98 -16.56 -2.75
N GLY A 146 0.48 -17.32 -1.76
CA GLY A 146 1.28 -17.86 -0.66
C GLY A 146 1.83 -16.76 0.26
N LEU A 147 1.14 -15.60 0.33
CA LEU A 147 1.46 -14.47 1.19
C LEU A 147 0.45 -14.42 2.34
N ASN A 148 0.94 -14.49 3.57
CA ASN A 148 0.10 -14.39 4.76
C ASN A 148 0.12 -12.94 5.26
N ILE A 149 -0.86 -12.14 4.82
CA ILE A 149 -1.01 -10.72 5.15
C ILE A 149 -2.39 -10.54 5.79
N SER A 150 -2.43 -9.97 7.00
CA SER A 150 -3.66 -9.82 7.76
C SER A 150 -4.51 -8.63 7.30
N ASP A 151 -3.88 -7.56 6.82
CA ASP A 151 -4.56 -6.39 6.24
C ASP A 151 -3.93 -6.04 4.87
N THR A 152 -4.58 -6.50 3.81
CA THR A 152 -4.12 -6.27 2.44
C THR A 152 -4.47 -4.89 1.89
N GLN A 153 -5.31 -4.12 2.62
CA GLN A 153 -5.82 -2.82 2.19
C GLN A 153 -5.17 -1.65 2.95
N THR A 154 -4.21 -1.93 3.83
CA THR A 154 -3.53 -0.86 4.58
C THR A 154 -2.71 0.04 3.66
N GLY A 155 -2.89 1.36 3.80
CA GLY A 155 -2.06 2.39 3.17
C GLY A 155 -0.81 2.74 3.99
N LEU A 156 -0.78 2.36 5.28
CA LEU A 156 0.37 2.62 6.15
C LEU A 156 1.46 1.58 5.96
N ARG A 157 2.54 1.97 5.28
CA ARG A 157 3.67 1.11 4.96
C ARG A 157 4.99 1.83 5.19
N ALA A 158 5.83 1.33 6.08
CA ALA A 158 7.20 1.83 6.21
C ALA A 158 8.13 0.94 5.36
N ILE A 159 8.90 1.58 4.48
CA ILE A 159 9.65 0.94 3.40
C ILE A 159 11.11 1.37 3.48
N PRO A 160 12.06 0.43 3.68
CA PRO A 160 13.49 0.72 3.64
C PRO A 160 13.91 1.35 2.31
N TYR A 161 14.82 2.33 2.37
CA TYR A 161 15.27 3.10 1.21
C TYR A 161 15.70 2.23 0.02
N ARG A 162 16.37 1.10 0.28
CA ARG A 162 16.86 0.18 -0.75
C ARG A 162 15.79 -0.42 -1.66
N TYR A 163 14.53 -0.43 -1.25
CA TYR A 163 13.43 -0.98 -2.04
C TYR A 163 12.68 0.06 -2.89
N LEU A 164 13.00 1.36 -2.75
CA LEU A 164 12.28 2.42 -3.45
C LEU A 164 12.40 2.28 -4.97
N ASP A 165 13.59 1.96 -5.48
CA ASP A 165 13.79 1.75 -6.93
C ASP A 165 12.94 0.57 -7.43
N THR A 166 12.90 -0.54 -6.71
CA THR A 166 12.04 -1.67 -7.04
C THR A 166 10.58 -1.24 -7.15
N PHE A 167 10.08 -0.47 -6.17
CA PHE A 167 8.69 -0.03 -6.17
C PHE A 167 8.38 1.06 -7.20
N CYS A 168 9.34 1.85 -7.65
CA CYS A 168 9.16 2.75 -8.80
C CYS A 168 8.88 1.98 -10.08
N ASN A 169 9.46 0.78 -10.25
CA ASN A 169 9.46 0.02 -11.50
C ASN A 169 8.33 -1.01 -11.62
N ILE A 170 7.50 -1.24 -10.59
CA ILE A 170 6.37 -2.17 -10.67
C ILE A 170 5.17 -1.57 -11.41
N GLU A 171 4.31 -2.45 -11.97
CA GLU A 171 3.09 -2.05 -12.68
C GLU A 171 2.03 -1.44 -11.74
N GLY A 172 1.15 -0.62 -12.31
CA GLY A 172 0.02 0.00 -11.61
C GLY A 172 0.24 1.50 -11.36
N GLU A 173 -0.82 2.28 -11.54
CA GLU A 173 -0.79 3.73 -11.37
C GLU A 173 -1.87 4.22 -10.40
N ARG A 174 -2.88 3.36 -10.11
CA ARG A 174 -4.03 3.68 -9.26
C ARG A 174 -4.03 2.81 -8.00
N PHE A 175 -5.19 2.42 -7.50
CA PHE A 175 -5.32 1.61 -6.28
C PHE A 175 -4.74 0.20 -6.41
N GLU A 176 -4.73 -0.38 -7.62
CA GLU A 176 -4.10 -1.68 -7.88
C GLU A 176 -2.60 -1.70 -7.61
N TYR A 177 -1.93 -0.55 -7.63
CA TYR A 177 -0.50 -0.44 -7.34
C TYR A 177 -0.14 -0.96 -5.95
N GLU A 178 -0.94 -0.63 -4.93
CA GLU A 178 -0.69 -1.09 -3.56
C GLU A 178 -0.80 -2.62 -3.44
N THR A 179 -1.69 -3.23 -4.24
CA THR A 179 -1.78 -4.69 -4.38
C THR A 179 -0.54 -5.27 -5.07
N THR A 180 -0.08 -4.62 -6.14
CA THR A 180 1.14 -5.04 -6.86
C THR A 180 2.36 -4.96 -5.95
N MET A 181 2.47 -3.94 -5.08
CA MET A 181 3.54 -3.85 -4.07
C MET A 181 3.57 -5.08 -3.16
N LEU A 182 2.40 -5.57 -2.68
CA LEU A 182 2.34 -6.76 -1.83
C LEU A 182 2.78 -8.03 -2.59
N LEU A 183 2.40 -8.15 -3.86
CA LEU A 183 2.81 -9.28 -4.71
C LEU A 183 4.31 -9.25 -5.00
N GLU A 184 4.90 -8.05 -5.10
CA GLU A 184 6.33 -7.87 -5.32
C GLU A 184 7.16 -8.38 -4.12
N PHE A 185 6.61 -8.41 -2.89
CA PHE A 185 7.30 -8.98 -1.74
C PHE A 185 7.76 -10.42 -2.01
N LYS A 186 6.89 -11.24 -2.60
CA LYS A 186 7.25 -12.62 -2.93
C LYS A 186 8.12 -12.73 -4.16
N LYS A 187 7.86 -11.92 -5.19
CA LYS A 187 8.58 -11.98 -6.45
C LYS A 187 10.05 -11.58 -6.29
N SER A 188 10.32 -10.56 -5.47
CA SER A 188 11.65 -10.01 -5.21
C SER A 188 12.23 -10.42 -3.84
N ASP A 189 11.64 -11.43 -3.19
CA ASP A 189 12.04 -11.92 -1.85
C ASP A 189 12.20 -10.79 -0.80
N ILE A 190 11.29 -9.82 -0.85
CA ILE A 190 11.28 -8.69 0.08
C ILE A 190 10.70 -9.15 1.41
N GLN A 191 11.52 -9.09 2.46
CA GLN A 191 11.09 -9.42 3.80
C GLN A 191 10.18 -8.34 4.36
N PHE A 192 9.08 -8.74 4.96
CA PHE A 192 8.14 -7.83 5.61
C PHE A 192 7.71 -8.33 7.00
N MET A 193 7.13 -7.44 7.77
CA MET A 193 6.49 -7.74 9.05
C MET A 193 5.26 -6.86 9.23
N GLU A 194 4.39 -7.26 10.13
CA GLU A 194 3.17 -6.55 10.48
C GLU A 194 3.30 -5.91 11.86
N VAL A 195 2.84 -4.67 11.99
CA VAL A 195 2.71 -3.95 13.26
C VAL A 195 1.24 -3.57 13.45
N PRO A 196 0.59 -4.05 14.51
CA PRO A 196 -0.80 -3.66 14.80
C PRO A 196 -0.91 -2.16 15.06
N ILE A 197 -1.92 -1.54 14.44
CA ILE A 197 -2.23 -0.12 14.60
C ILE A 197 -3.65 0.09 15.09
N GLU A 198 -3.90 1.24 15.70
CA GLU A 198 -5.25 1.69 16.03
C GLU A 198 -5.83 2.46 14.85
N THR A 199 -7.04 2.11 14.44
CA THR A 199 -7.76 2.83 13.37
C THR A 199 -8.74 3.80 13.98
N VAL A 200 -8.64 5.07 13.61
CA VAL A 200 -9.64 6.06 13.95
C VAL A 200 -10.71 6.05 12.84
N TYR A 201 -11.90 5.52 13.13
CA TYR A 201 -13.01 5.57 12.21
C TYR A 201 -13.62 6.98 12.24
N ILE A 202 -13.45 7.73 11.16
CA ILE A 202 -14.00 9.08 10.99
C ILE A 202 -15.12 8.99 9.94
N GLU A 203 -16.34 9.39 10.31
CA GLU A 203 -17.50 9.60 9.41
C GLU A 203 -17.69 8.52 8.33
N ASP A 204 -17.92 7.26 8.71
CA ASP A 204 -18.26 6.15 7.80
C ASP A 204 -17.46 6.05 6.47
N ASN A 205 -16.20 6.55 6.44
CA ASN A 205 -15.33 6.57 5.26
C ASN A 205 -15.87 7.38 4.06
N ALA A 206 -16.64 8.44 4.29
CA ALA A 206 -17.27 9.25 3.23
C ALA A 206 -16.27 9.93 2.26
N SER A 207 -15.01 10.04 2.61
CA SER A 207 -13.95 10.73 1.82
C SER A 207 -13.12 9.82 0.91
N THR A 208 -13.52 8.54 0.72
CA THR A 208 -12.73 7.63 -0.13
C THR A 208 -13.07 7.79 -1.62
N HIS A 209 -12.05 7.99 -2.45
CA HIS A 209 -12.16 7.97 -3.92
C HIS A 209 -12.17 6.54 -4.51
N PHE A 210 -12.17 5.51 -3.66
CA PHE A 210 -12.19 4.11 -4.06
C PHE A 210 -13.59 3.72 -4.57
N ASN A 211 -13.67 3.22 -5.81
CA ASN A 211 -14.89 2.64 -6.35
C ASN A 211 -14.93 1.12 -6.05
N PRO A 212 -15.84 0.66 -5.16
CA PRO A 212 -15.83 -0.73 -4.69
C PRO A 212 -15.89 -1.78 -5.80
N VAL A 213 -16.60 -1.51 -6.90
CA VAL A 213 -16.72 -2.47 -8.00
C VAL A 213 -15.56 -2.37 -8.97
N LYS A 214 -15.32 -1.16 -9.52
CA LYS A 214 -14.32 -0.97 -10.58
C LYS A 214 -12.90 -1.24 -10.09
N ASP A 215 -12.56 -0.77 -8.89
CA ASP A 215 -11.20 -0.91 -8.38
C ASP A 215 -10.97 -2.32 -7.82
N SER A 216 -11.99 -2.97 -7.22
CA SER A 216 -11.89 -4.39 -6.87
C SER A 216 -11.63 -5.27 -8.09
N ILE A 217 -12.32 -5.03 -9.22
CA ILE A 217 -12.08 -5.79 -10.46
C ILE A 217 -10.62 -5.65 -10.91
N LYS A 218 -10.03 -4.45 -10.82
CA LYS A 218 -8.61 -4.24 -11.17
C LYS A 218 -7.68 -4.99 -10.22
N ILE A 219 -7.96 -4.91 -8.91
CA ILE A 219 -7.19 -5.63 -7.88
C ILE A 219 -7.20 -7.14 -8.15
N TYR A 220 -8.39 -7.72 -8.33
CA TYR A 220 -8.49 -9.15 -8.63
C TYR A 220 -7.84 -9.53 -9.97
N LYS A 221 -7.92 -8.70 -11.01
CA LYS A 221 -7.19 -8.93 -12.26
C LYS A 221 -5.67 -9.01 -12.04
N VAL A 222 -5.11 -8.14 -11.20
CA VAL A 222 -3.69 -8.16 -10.87
C VAL A 222 -3.33 -9.45 -10.14
N ILE A 223 -4.11 -9.84 -9.13
CA ILE A 223 -3.90 -11.09 -8.38
C ILE A 223 -3.97 -12.31 -9.30
N PHE A 224 -4.99 -12.39 -10.19
CA PHE A 224 -5.13 -13.46 -11.16
C PHE A 224 -3.96 -13.48 -12.16
N LYS A 225 -3.58 -12.32 -12.72
CA LYS A 225 -2.42 -12.21 -13.62
C LYS A 225 -1.14 -12.76 -12.96
N TYR A 226 -0.94 -12.46 -11.70
CA TYR A 226 0.20 -12.96 -10.91
C TYR A 226 0.11 -14.48 -10.70
N SER A 227 -1.04 -14.99 -10.28
CA SER A 227 -1.26 -16.40 -9.93
C SER A 227 -1.23 -17.31 -11.15
N PHE A 228 -1.70 -16.83 -12.30
CA PHE A 228 -1.70 -17.52 -13.58
C PHE A 228 -0.60 -17.02 -14.52
N SER A 229 0.54 -16.63 -13.98
CA SER A 229 1.70 -16.31 -14.81
C SER A 229 2.07 -17.51 -15.71
N PRO A 230 2.66 -17.32 -16.90
CA PRO A 230 3.01 -18.41 -17.81
C PRO A 230 3.77 -19.55 -17.13
N THR A 231 4.59 -19.23 -16.14
CA THR A 231 5.34 -20.22 -15.34
C THR A 231 4.39 -21.09 -14.50
N VAL A 232 3.45 -20.46 -13.77
CA VAL A 232 2.48 -21.18 -12.92
C VAL A 232 1.55 -22.03 -13.78
N VAL A 233 1.06 -21.48 -14.90
CA VAL A 233 0.24 -22.22 -15.87
C VAL A 233 0.99 -23.44 -16.41
N LYS A 234 2.28 -23.28 -16.75
CA LYS A 234 3.12 -24.40 -17.19
C LYS A 234 3.25 -25.50 -16.13
N TYR A 235 3.45 -25.13 -14.88
CA TYR A 235 3.49 -26.11 -13.77
C TYR A 235 2.15 -26.81 -13.54
N ILE A 236 1.03 -26.10 -13.59
CA ILE A 236 -0.31 -26.70 -13.48
C ILE A 236 -0.55 -27.68 -14.61
N LEU A 237 -0.27 -27.30 -15.86
CA LEU A 237 -0.45 -28.16 -17.02
C LEU A 237 0.46 -29.39 -16.98
N SER A 238 1.72 -29.23 -16.58
CA SER A 238 2.63 -30.38 -16.43
C SER A 238 2.20 -31.34 -15.31
N SER A 239 1.70 -30.81 -14.18
CA SER A 239 1.15 -31.60 -13.09
C SER A 239 -0.10 -32.38 -13.51
N LEU A 240 -1.03 -31.72 -14.22
CA LEU A 240 -2.23 -32.38 -14.77
C LEU A 240 -1.86 -33.46 -15.77
N ALA A 241 -0.91 -33.20 -16.68
CA ALA A 241 -0.44 -34.20 -17.64
C ALA A 241 0.17 -35.42 -16.93
N SER A 242 1.01 -35.18 -15.91
CA SER A 242 1.57 -36.27 -15.09
C SER A 242 0.50 -37.09 -14.38
N TRP A 243 -0.53 -36.43 -13.88
CA TRP A 243 -1.65 -37.09 -13.18
C TRP A 243 -2.49 -37.94 -14.17
N VAL A 244 -2.78 -37.44 -15.36
CA VAL A 244 -3.48 -38.18 -16.42
C VAL A 244 -2.65 -39.38 -16.88
N ILE A 245 -1.35 -39.23 -17.06
CA ILE A 245 -0.45 -40.34 -17.41
C ILE A 245 -0.48 -41.39 -16.31
N CYS A 246 -0.38 -41.01 -15.04
CA CYS A 246 -0.47 -41.94 -13.90
C CYS A 246 -1.79 -42.72 -13.91
N LEU A 247 -2.93 -42.07 -14.14
CA LEU A 247 -4.24 -42.71 -14.25
C LEU A 247 -4.32 -43.73 -15.41
N LEU A 248 -3.74 -43.40 -16.55
CA LEU A 248 -3.72 -44.29 -17.71
C LEU A 248 -2.84 -45.51 -17.49
N TYR A 249 -1.73 -45.37 -16.76
CA TYR A 249 -0.84 -46.50 -16.43
C TYR A 249 -1.30 -47.35 -15.23
N THR A 250 -2.17 -46.81 -14.37
CA THR A 250 -2.70 -47.52 -13.19
C THR A 250 -4.08 -48.14 -13.42
N SER A 251 -4.69 -47.96 -14.62
CA SER A 251 -5.92 -48.63 -14.99
C SER A 251 -5.63 -50.14 -15.06
N PRO A 252 -6.33 -51.01 -14.29
CA PRO A 252 -6.18 -52.44 -14.48
C PRO A 252 -6.55 -52.79 -15.92
N SER A 253 -5.64 -53.49 -16.58
CA SER A 253 -5.90 -54.11 -17.89
C SER A 253 -7.08 -55.09 -17.74
N PRO A 254 -8.06 -55.14 -18.66
CA PRO A 254 -9.17 -56.05 -18.62
C PRO A 254 -8.71 -57.53 -18.66
#